data_0dac61559bbb1044e122972a13b54901
#
_entry.id   0dac61559bbb1044e122972a13b54901
#
_cell.length_a   1.000
_cell.length_b   1.000
_cell.length_c   1.000
_cell.angle_alpha   90.00
_cell.angle_beta   90.00
_cell.angle_gamma   90.00
#
_symmetry.space_group_name_H-M   'P 1'
#
loop_
_entity.id
_entity.type
_entity.pdbx_description
1 polymer ?
#
loop_
_entity_poly.entity_id
_entity_poly.type
_entity_poly.pdbx_seq_one_letter_code
_entity_poly.pdbx_strand_id
1 'polypeptide(L)'
;MSLTYAFAKPVVPTEYSRLKTTLKRSTAGYGTALSASYFITQGADQGVSAVLGATASYAYVTLLSDRVDKFENSTFQAEFLAPLGAAAFEVSWNNAPFAFDFDYGATFVGFLAYKFALSTVLYQTVREMMIGDSEAFYDTGEKVYNDLSEDDEVPEQSS
;
A
#
# COMPACT_ATOMS: atom_id res chain seq x y z
N MET A 1 -45.47 1.71 11.43
CA MET A 1 -44.34 0.76 11.70
C MET A 1 -43.15 1.21 10.91
N SER A 2 -42.29 2.02 11.53
CA SER A 2 -41.06 2.49 10.89
C SER A 2 -39.92 1.50 11.22
N LEU A 3 -39.59 0.64 10.28
CA LEU A 3 -38.37 -0.13 10.32
C LEU A 3 -37.20 0.82 10.06
N THR A 4 -36.66 1.34 11.15
CA THR A 4 -35.39 2.05 11.13
C THR A 4 -34.30 1.03 10.78
N TYR A 5 -33.91 0.99 9.53
CA TYR A 5 -32.68 0.33 9.12
C TYR A 5 -31.51 1.06 9.80
N ALA A 6 -31.10 0.53 10.94
CA ALA A 6 -29.80 0.81 11.48
C ALA A 6 -28.76 0.22 10.52
N PHE A 7 -28.59 0.86 9.38
CA PHE A 7 -27.50 0.54 8.48
C PHE A 7 -26.20 0.88 9.19
N ALA A 8 -25.43 -0.16 9.37
CA ALA A 8 -24.11 -0.16 9.91
C ALA A 8 -23.36 1.12 9.51
N LYS A 9 -22.89 1.82 10.52
CA LYS A 9 -21.91 2.88 10.41
C LYS A 9 -20.83 2.39 9.43
N PRO A 10 -20.56 3.10 8.33
CA PRO A 10 -19.54 2.64 7.40
C PRO A 10 -18.24 2.50 8.17
N VAL A 11 -17.71 1.29 8.11
CA VAL A 11 -16.44 0.93 8.74
C VAL A 11 -15.38 1.88 8.21
N VAL A 12 -15.07 2.85 9.02
CA VAL A 12 -13.84 3.61 9.19
C VAL A 12 -13.20 4.18 7.93
N PRO A 13 -13.56 5.41 7.54
CA PRO A 13 -12.80 6.17 6.54
C PRO A 13 -11.36 6.42 6.98
N THR A 14 -11.03 6.31 8.27
CA THR A 14 -9.71 6.60 8.82
C THR A 14 -8.65 5.53 8.50
N GLU A 15 -8.95 4.24 8.59
CA GLU A 15 -7.96 3.18 8.31
C GLU A 15 -7.65 3.08 6.82
N TYR A 16 -8.68 3.10 5.99
CA TYR A 16 -8.49 3.11 4.54
C TYR A 16 -7.72 4.35 4.06
N SER A 17 -8.02 5.53 4.59
CA SER A 17 -7.32 6.76 4.24
C SER A 17 -5.85 6.73 4.68
N ARG A 18 -5.55 6.13 5.83
CA ARG A 18 -4.18 5.89 6.28
C ARG A 18 -3.44 4.93 5.35
N LEU A 19 -4.08 3.82 4.99
CA LEU A 19 -3.50 2.83 4.08
C LEU A 19 -3.18 3.44 2.71
N LYS A 20 -4.12 4.19 2.14
CA LYS A 20 -3.97 4.93 0.89
C LYS A 20 -2.80 5.91 0.94
N THR A 21 -2.70 6.69 2.01
CA THR A 21 -1.62 7.66 2.21
C THR A 21 -0.27 6.96 2.39
N THR A 22 -0.24 5.89 3.17
CA THR A 22 0.97 5.08 3.38
C THR A 22 1.44 4.47 2.07
N LEU A 23 0.53 3.91 1.27
CA LEU A 23 0.87 3.33 -0.03
C LEU A 23 1.46 4.38 -0.99
N LYS A 24 0.82 5.53 -1.12
CA LYS A 24 1.32 6.65 -1.94
C LYS A 24 2.70 7.12 -1.48
N ARG A 25 2.88 7.30 -0.18
CA ARG A 25 4.16 7.73 0.42
C ARG A 25 5.26 6.68 0.22
N SER A 26 4.96 5.40 0.43
CA SER A 26 5.90 4.31 0.21
C SER A 26 6.28 4.19 -1.26
N THR A 27 5.32 4.33 -2.18
CA THR A 27 5.59 4.32 -3.63
C THR A 27 6.53 5.45 -4.02
N ALA A 28 6.32 6.67 -3.51
CA ALA A 28 7.21 7.80 -3.74
C ALA A 28 8.60 7.55 -3.14
N GLY A 29 8.68 6.98 -1.94
CA GLY A 29 9.94 6.63 -1.27
C GLY A 29 10.75 5.59 -2.06
N TYR A 30 10.14 4.49 -2.45
CA TYR A 30 10.79 3.47 -3.27
C TYR A 30 11.18 4.00 -4.65
N GLY A 31 10.31 4.78 -5.29
CA GLY A 31 10.59 5.42 -6.57
C GLY A 31 11.82 6.36 -6.49
N THR A 32 11.91 7.17 -5.45
CA THR A 32 13.05 8.06 -5.22
C THR A 32 14.34 7.26 -4.95
N ALA A 33 14.26 6.23 -4.11
CA ALA A 33 15.43 5.38 -3.79
C ALA A 33 15.96 4.66 -5.03
N LEU A 34 15.07 4.06 -5.83
CA LEU A 34 15.44 3.40 -7.08
C LEU A 34 16.05 4.40 -8.08
N SER A 35 15.43 5.54 -8.29
CA SER A 35 15.95 6.58 -9.19
C SER A 35 17.31 7.08 -8.75
N ALA A 36 17.50 7.37 -7.45
CA ALA A 36 18.79 7.77 -6.90
C ALA A 36 19.85 6.70 -7.09
N SER A 37 19.51 5.42 -6.89
CA SER A 37 20.41 4.28 -7.13
C SER A 37 20.85 4.24 -8.59
N TYR A 38 19.93 4.42 -9.54
CA TYR A 38 20.26 4.44 -10.97
C TYR A 38 21.17 5.62 -11.33
N PHE A 39 20.91 6.81 -10.77
CA PHE A 39 21.80 7.98 -10.97
C PHE A 39 23.24 7.71 -10.53
N ILE A 40 23.41 7.01 -9.41
CA ILE A 40 24.73 6.73 -8.85
C ILE A 40 25.45 5.60 -9.60
N THR A 41 24.71 4.55 -9.98
CA THR A 41 25.31 3.31 -10.50
C THR A 41 25.38 3.26 -12.02
N GLN A 42 24.42 3.86 -12.72
CA GLN A 42 24.26 3.71 -14.17
C GLN A 42 24.40 5.06 -14.93
N GLY A 43 24.34 6.15 -14.21
CA GLY A 43 24.48 7.48 -14.80
C GLY A 43 23.16 8.25 -14.95
N ALA A 44 23.30 9.48 -15.51
CA ALA A 44 22.18 10.43 -15.55
C ALA A 44 21.02 9.97 -16.45
N ASP A 45 21.32 9.38 -17.61
CA ASP A 45 20.31 9.00 -18.60
C ASP A 45 19.38 7.91 -18.04
N GLN A 46 19.97 6.90 -17.42
CA GLN A 46 19.19 5.83 -16.77
C GLN A 46 18.51 6.29 -15.49
N GLY A 47 19.14 7.21 -14.74
CA GLY A 47 18.52 7.84 -13.58
C GLY A 47 17.26 8.62 -13.93
N VAL A 48 17.29 9.41 -15.00
CA VAL A 48 16.11 10.15 -15.51
C VAL A 48 15.03 9.20 -16.00
N SER A 49 15.40 8.11 -16.68
CA SER A 49 14.48 7.06 -17.11
C SER A 49 13.78 6.39 -15.90
N ALA A 50 14.54 6.09 -14.85
CA ALA A 50 13.98 5.55 -13.60
C ALA A 50 13.02 6.54 -12.90
N VAL A 51 13.31 7.86 -12.95
CA VAL A 51 12.39 8.91 -12.44
C VAL A 51 11.09 8.91 -13.23
N LEU A 52 11.15 8.79 -14.57
CA LEU A 52 9.94 8.70 -15.40
C LEU A 52 9.08 7.50 -14.98
N GLY A 53 9.68 6.33 -14.81
CA GLY A 53 9.00 5.12 -14.33
C GLY A 53 8.41 5.30 -12.92
N ALA A 54 9.16 5.88 -12.00
CA ALA A 54 8.69 6.16 -10.64
C ALA A 54 7.49 7.14 -10.62
N THR A 55 7.51 8.15 -11.49
CA THR A 55 6.41 9.10 -11.65
C THR A 55 5.16 8.40 -12.19
N ALA A 56 5.31 7.54 -13.19
CA ALA A 56 4.22 6.71 -13.73
C ALA A 56 3.67 5.76 -12.66
N SER A 57 4.52 5.18 -11.83
CA SER A 57 4.17 4.34 -10.68
C SER A 57 3.29 5.08 -9.67
N TYR A 58 3.68 6.29 -9.29
CA TYR A 58 2.90 7.13 -8.39
C TYR A 58 1.54 7.54 -8.98
N ALA A 59 1.53 7.93 -10.26
CA ALA A 59 0.29 8.24 -10.98
C ALA A 59 -0.65 7.03 -11.05
N TYR A 60 -0.12 5.84 -11.33
CA TYR A 60 -0.87 4.59 -11.33
C TYR A 60 -1.56 4.32 -9.98
N VAL A 61 -0.83 4.39 -8.87
CA VAL A 61 -1.38 4.19 -7.52
C VAL A 61 -2.44 5.24 -7.20
N THR A 62 -2.24 6.49 -7.65
CA THR A 62 -3.22 7.57 -7.44
C THR A 62 -4.51 7.29 -8.19
N LEU A 63 -4.43 6.97 -9.48
CA LEU A 63 -5.60 6.66 -10.31
C LEU A 63 -6.34 5.41 -9.81
N LEU A 64 -5.59 4.38 -9.41
CA LEU A 64 -6.17 3.17 -8.81
C LEU A 64 -6.92 3.48 -7.51
N SER A 65 -6.32 4.30 -6.63
CA SER A 65 -6.97 4.73 -5.38
C SER A 65 -8.25 5.53 -5.64
N ASP A 66 -8.22 6.44 -6.60
CA ASP A 66 -9.37 7.28 -6.94
C ASP A 66 -10.50 6.46 -7.57
N ARG A 67 -10.18 5.40 -8.29
CA ARG A 67 -11.15 4.45 -8.83
C ARG A 67 -11.85 3.66 -7.71
N VAL A 68 -11.07 3.16 -6.75
CA VAL A 68 -11.62 2.45 -5.60
C VAL A 68 -12.54 3.34 -4.78
N ASP A 69 -12.19 4.61 -4.61
CA ASP A 69 -13.00 5.59 -3.86
C ASP A 69 -14.36 5.86 -4.52
N LYS A 70 -14.39 5.88 -5.85
CA LYS A 70 -15.61 6.27 -6.60
C LYS A 70 -16.55 5.12 -6.89
N PHE A 71 -16.16 3.86 -6.66
CA PHE A 71 -16.93 2.67 -7.04
C PHE A 71 -17.54 2.77 -8.45
N GLU A 72 -16.81 3.40 -9.35
CA GLU A 72 -17.34 3.72 -10.67
C GLU A 72 -17.31 2.47 -11.55
N ASN A 73 -18.48 2.03 -12.00
CA ASN A 73 -18.66 0.96 -13.00
C ASN A 73 -18.14 1.39 -14.40
N SER A 74 -17.04 2.11 -14.43
CA SER A 74 -16.40 2.50 -15.67
C SER A 74 -15.69 1.29 -16.28
N THR A 75 -16.10 0.91 -17.47
CA THR A 75 -15.43 -0.13 -18.28
C THR A 75 -14.00 0.27 -18.63
N PHE A 76 -13.69 1.56 -18.55
CA PHE A 76 -12.37 2.09 -18.87
C PHE A 76 -11.47 2.10 -17.62
N GLN A 77 -10.37 1.40 -17.73
CA GLN A 77 -9.38 1.27 -16.65
C GLN A 77 -8.37 2.43 -16.73
N ALA A 78 -8.72 3.57 -16.17
CA ALA A 78 -7.92 4.80 -16.22
C ALA A 78 -6.51 4.64 -15.61
N GLU A 79 -6.33 3.68 -14.70
CA GLU A 79 -5.04 3.38 -14.09
C GLU A 79 -3.97 2.96 -15.11
N PHE A 80 -4.37 2.30 -16.19
CA PHE A 80 -3.42 1.91 -17.25
C PHE A 80 -2.94 3.08 -18.11
N LEU A 81 -3.58 4.25 -18.03
CA LEU A 81 -3.10 5.45 -18.73
C LEU A 81 -1.72 5.88 -18.24
N ALA A 82 -1.38 5.64 -16.96
CA ALA A 82 -0.09 6.04 -16.42
C ALA A 82 1.08 5.28 -17.08
N PRO A 83 1.11 3.92 -17.10
CA PRO A 83 2.19 3.19 -17.76
C PRO A 83 2.14 3.33 -19.28
N LEU A 84 0.95 3.38 -19.90
CA LEU A 84 0.81 3.59 -21.33
C LEU A 84 1.29 4.99 -21.74
N GLY A 85 0.95 6.01 -20.97
CA GLY A 85 1.39 7.37 -21.19
C GLY A 85 2.91 7.51 -21.07
N ALA A 86 3.53 6.88 -20.06
CA ALA A 86 4.97 6.84 -19.92
C ALA A 86 5.65 6.14 -21.10
N ALA A 87 5.14 4.98 -21.52
CA ALA A 87 5.68 4.24 -22.66
C ALA A 87 5.52 5.02 -23.97
N ALA A 88 4.37 5.65 -24.21
CA ALA A 88 4.13 6.47 -25.39
C ALA A 88 5.04 7.70 -25.42
N PHE A 89 5.23 8.33 -24.28
CA PHE A 89 6.16 9.46 -24.12
C PHE A 89 7.60 9.03 -24.45
N GLU A 90 8.06 7.91 -23.87
CA GLU A 90 9.40 7.38 -24.07
C GLU A 90 9.67 7.00 -25.53
N VAL A 91 8.72 6.31 -26.17
CA VAL A 91 8.82 5.98 -27.61
C VAL A 91 8.85 7.24 -28.44
N SER A 92 8.01 8.23 -28.14
CA SER A 92 7.97 9.49 -28.90
C SER A 92 9.25 10.28 -28.73
N TRP A 93 9.81 10.29 -27.53
CA TRP A 93 11.07 10.96 -27.24
C TRP A 93 12.25 10.30 -27.96
N ASN A 94 12.38 8.98 -27.86
CA ASN A 94 13.49 8.24 -28.45
C ASN A 94 13.47 8.24 -29.99
N ASN A 95 12.31 8.58 -30.61
CA ASN A 95 12.21 8.78 -32.05
C ASN A 95 12.49 10.24 -32.49
N ALA A 96 12.64 11.17 -31.54
CA ALA A 96 12.94 12.55 -31.84
C ALA A 96 14.47 12.79 -31.77
N PRO A 97 15.04 13.79 -32.47
CA PRO A 97 16.47 14.05 -32.50
C PRO A 97 16.93 14.77 -31.23
N PHE A 98 16.75 14.17 -30.07
CA PHE A 98 17.20 14.70 -28.80
C PHE A 98 18.60 14.19 -28.43
N ALA A 99 19.23 14.84 -27.44
CA ALA A 99 20.59 14.58 -27.05
C ALA A 99 20.79 13.29 -26.23
N PHE A 100 19.69 12.70 -25.72
CA PHE A 100 19.73 11.44 -24.99
C PHE A 100 18.45 10.62 -25.23
N ASP A 101 18.54 9.33 -25.09
CA ASP A 101 17.44 8.39 -25.19
C ASP A 101 17.05 7.85 -23.79
N PHE A 102 15.76 7.64 -23.58
CA PHE A 102 15.28 6.96 -22.39
C PHE A 102 15.58 5.46 -22.47
N ASP A 103 15.99 4.89 -21.34
CA ASP A 103 16.21 3.45 -21.19
C ASP A 103 14.93 2.78 -20.69
N TYR A 104 14.32 1.96 -21.55
CA TYR A 104 13.08 1.23 -21.24
C TYR A 104 13.20 0.34 -20.01
N GLY A 105 14.37 -0.26 -19.79
CA GLY A 105 14.64 -1.10 -18.64
C GLY A 105 14.62 -0.30 -17.34
N ALA A 106 15.29 0.85 -17.31
CA ALA A 106 15.31 1.75 -16.15
C ALA A 106 13.92 2.33 -15.85
N THR A 107 13.17 2.72 -16.87
CA THR A 107 11.78 3.18 -16.74
C THR A 107 10.90 2.07 -16.16
N PHE A 108 11.02 0.84 -16.65
CA PHE A 108 10.26 -0.29 -16.15
C PHE A 108 10.59 -0.61 -14.67
N VAL A 109 11.87 -0.60 -14.29
CA VAL A 109 12.28 -0.81 -12.89
C VAL A 109 11.75 0.31 -11.99
N GLY A 110 11.82 1.57 -12.43
CA GLY A 110 11.21 2.70 -11.72
C GLY A 110 9.71 2.53 -11.52
N PHE A 111 9.01 2.03 -12.55
CA PHE A 111 7.58 1.74 -12.47
C PHE A 111 7.26 0.63 -11.46
N LEU A 112 8.13 -0.37 -11.28
CA LEU A 112 7.91 -1.42 -10.29
C LEU A 112 7.93 -0.93 -8.83
N ALA A 113 8.29 0.32 -8.57
CA ALA A 113 8.31 0.90 -7.21
C ALA A 113 6.96 0.71 -6.48
N TYR A 114 5.82 0.76 -7.19
CA TYR A 114 4.51 0.51 -6.58
C TYR A 114 4.33 -0.93 -6.08
N LYS A 115 4.92 -1.91 -6.76
CA LYS A 115 4.87 -3.31 -6.31
C LYS A 115 5.65 -3.53 -5.02
N PHE A 116 6.81 -2.90 -4.89
CA PHE A 116 7.58 -2.94 -3.65
C PHE A 116 6.83 -2.25 -2.52
N ALA A 117 6.24 -1.08 -2.79
CA ALA A 117 5.42 -0.36 -1.83
C ALA A 117 4.21 -1.19 -1.39
N LEU A 118 3.49 -1.78 -2.33
CA LEU A 118 2.32 -2.62 -2.06
C LEU A 118 2.70 -3.84 -1.21
N SER A 119 3.78 -4.53 -1.57
CA SER A 119 4.27 -5.69 -0.82
C SER A 119 4.64 -5.33 0.62
N THR A 120 5.30 -4.18 0.82
CA THR A 120 5.67 -3.70 2.16
C THR A 120 4.45 -3.35 2.99
N VAL A 121 3.49 -2.61 2.42
CA VAL A 121 2.25 -2.23 3.11
C VAL A 121 1.43 -3.46 3.47
N LEU A 122 1.29 -4.40 2.53
CA LEU A 122 0.57 -5.66 2.76
C LEU A 122 1.24 -6.48 3.87
N TYR A 123 2.55 -6.62 3.84
CA TYR A 123 3.30 -7.33 4.88
C TYR A 123 3.10 -6.70 6.26
N GLN A 124 3.17 -5.37 6.36
CA GLN A 124 2.93 -4.66 7.62
C GLN A 124 1.51 -4.90 8.14
N THR A 125 0.50 -4.81 7.28
CA THR A 125 -0.90 -5.04 7.64
C THR A 125 -1.13 -6.46 8.15
N VAL A 126 -0.60 -7.46 7.44
CA VAL A 126 -0.71 -8.87 7.86
C VAL A 126 0.00 -9.11 9.18
N ARG A 127 1.20 -8.53 9.36
CA ARG A 127 1.96 -8.64 10.61
C ARG A 127 1.20 -8.03 11.79
N GLU A 128 0.59 -6.86 11.62
CA GLU A 128 -0.21 -6.21 12.66
C GLU A 128 -1.43 -7.05 13.05
N MET A 129 -2.10 -7.67 12.08
CA MET A 129 -3.21 -8.60 12.36
C MET A 129 -2.75 -9.81 13.16
N MET A 130 -1.63 -10.42 12.78
CA MET A 130 -1.11 -11.61 13.47
C MET A 130 -0.66 -11.31 14.92
N ILE A 131 -0.07 -10.13 15.16
CA ILE A 131 0.36 -9.73 16.50
C ILE A 131 -0.85 -9.37 17.36
N GLY A 132 -1.82 -8.63 16.83
CA GLY A 132 -3.04 -8.26 17.53
C GLY A 132 -3.85 -9.47 18.00
N ASP A 133 -3.97 -10.50 17.16
CA ASP A 133 -4.66 -11.76 17.53
C ASP A 133 -3.92 -12.52 18.64
N SER A 134 -2.59 -12.49 18.66
CA SER A 134 -1.81 -13.16 19.71
C SER A 134 -1.96 -12.47 21.07
N GLU A 135 -1.95 -11.14 21.12
CA GLU A 135 -2.14 -10.40 22.38
C GLU A 135 -3.56 -10.62 22.94
N ALA A 136 -4.59 -10.63 22.09
CA ALA A 136 -5.96 -10.92 22.51
C ALA A 136 -6.11 -12.35 23.07
N PHE A 137 -5.39 -13.31 22.52
CA PHE A 137 -5.41 -14.69 22.98
C PHE A 137 -4.76 -14.84 24.37
N TYR A 138 -3.64 -14.17 24.62
CA TYR A 138 -2.96 -14.20 25.92
C TYR A 138 -3.80 -13.51 27.01
N ASP A 139 -4.39 -12.34 26.74
CA ASP A 139 -5.25 -11.62 27.71
C ASP A 139 -6.50 -12.46 28.09
N THR A 140 -7.09 -13.16 27.12
CA THR A 140 -8.23 -14.05 27.40
C THR A 140 -7.83 -15.27 28.22
N GLY A 141 -6.66 -15.86 27.95
CA GLY A 141 -6.14 -17.00 28.70
C GLY A 141 -5.83 -16.67 30.15
N GLU A 142 -5.25 -15.51 30.42
CA GLU A 142 -4.93 -15.04 31.76
C GLU A 142 -6.19 -14.77 32.59
N LYS A 143 -7.23 -14.18 32.01
CA LYS A 143 -8.51 -13.95 32.67
C LYS A 143 -9.21 -15.24 33.05
N VAL A 144 -9.23 -16.24 32.16
CA VAL A 144 -9.83 -17.55 32.44
C VAL A 144 -9.06 -18.27 33.56
N TYR A 145 -7.74 -18.20 33.57
CA TYR A 145 -6.91 -18.82 34.63
C TYR A 145 -7.17 -18.20 36.00
N ASN A 146 -7.27 -16.87 36.09
CA ASN A 146 -7.54 -16.16 37.35
C ASN A 146 -8.98 -16.44 37.85
N ASP A 147 -9.97 -16.53 36.98
CA ASP A 147 -11.36 -16.85 37.36
C ASP A 147 -11.46 -18.27 37.94
N LEU A 148 -10.74 -19.23 37.38
CA LEU A 148 -10.69 -20.61 37.88
C LEU A 148 -9.96 -20.76 39.23
N SER A 149 -9.02 -19.85 39.56
CA SER A 149 -8.24 -19.90 40.81
C SER A 149 -8.97 -19.27 41.99
N GLU A 150 -9.95 -18.40 41.77
CA GLU A 150 -10.75 -17.79 42.83
C GLU A 150 -11.86 -18.74 43.37
N ASP A 151 -12.30 -19.72 42.59
CA ASP A 151 -13.34 -20.65 43.00
C ASP A 151 -12.86 -21.80 43.90
N ASP A 152 -11.53 -21.95 44.08
CA ASP A 152 -10.93 -23.03 44.93
C ASP A 152 -10.64 -22.63 46.37
N GLU A 153 -10.99 -21.41 46.81
CA GLU A 153 -10.90 -21.06 48.26
C GLU A 153 -12.06 -21.70 49.04
N VAL A 154 -11.85 -22.93 49.46
CA VAL A 154 -12.71 -23.64 50.43
C VAL A 154 -12.70 -22.89 51.76
N PRO A 155 -13.85 -22.46 52.32
CA PRO A 155 -13.88 -21.81 53.61
C PRO A 155 -13.47 -22.82 54.72
N GLU A 156 -12.33 -22.61 55.37
CA GLU A 156 -11.95 -23.31 56.59
C GLU A 156 -13.03 -23.06 57.63
N GLN A 157 -13.83 -24.11 57.93
CA GLN A 157 -14.75 -24.13 59.05
C GLN A 157 -13.94 -24.21 60.34
N SER A 158 -13.87 -23.11 61.07
CA SER A 158 -13.41 -23.04 62.47
C SER A 158 -14.43 -23.80 63.38
N SER A 159 -13.97 -24.86 63.99
CA SER A 159 -14.65 -25.51 65.13
C SER A 159 -14.08 -24.95 66.43
#